data_01ff2614829735f453e2b835cb54d932
#
_entry.id   01ff2614829735f453e2b835cb54d932
#
_cell.length_a   1.000
_cell.length_b   1.000
_cell.length_c   1.000
_cell.angle_alpha   90.00
_cell.angle_beta   90.00
_cell.angle_gamma   90.00
#
_symmetry.space_group_name_H-M   'P 1'
#
loop_
_entity.id
_entity.type
_entity.pdbx_description
1 polymer ?
#
loop_
_entity_poly.entity_id
_entity_poly.type
_entity_poly.pdbx_seq_one_letter_code
_entity_poly.pdbx_strand_id
1 'polypeptide(L)'
;MNTRTLALIMIIIIVSFFGFCIENIFTAYAGGIINNRNMVLPFLLGYGLAILAFYSAVGTPNEPRFFKKELHLSSFWGFIYYFVIAFLGVCVAEIVIGFAVQWSCGIIWWDYTALPLHITRYTSVPTSTIFALLITVFMKCFFNPLLRGLGKMNPRALGILSISLLVLLSVDFIHSGIYMFKNRELMHLWKVEFDKPIKQFFIDLM
;
A
#
# COMPACT_ATOMS: atom_id res chain seq x y z
N MET A 1 7.14 2.70 25.25
CA MET A 1 6.09 2.57 24.23
C MET A 1 5.24 1.37 24.60
N ASN A 2 3.90 1.46 24.49
CA ASN A 2 3.05 0.33 24.85
C ASN A 2 3.08 -0.76 23.75
N THR A 3 2.76 -2.00 24.12
CA THR A 3 2.78 -3.16 23.20
C THR A 3 1.87 -2.98 21.99
N ARG A 4 0.73 -2.29 22.16
CA ARG A 4 -0.21 -2.01 21.05
C ARG A 4 0.43 -1.11 20.00
N THR A 5 1.15 -0.07 20.39
CA THR A 5 1.87 0.81 19.46
C THR A 5 2.96 0.05 18.71
N LEU A 6 3.70 -0.82 19.39
CA LEU A 6 4.71 -1.68 18.76
C LEU A 6 4.08 -2.63 17.74
N ALA A 7 2.95 -3.23 18.08
CA ALA A 7 2.20 -4.09 17.17
C ALA A 7 1.68 -3.33 15.93
N LEU A 8 1.21 -2.09 16.08
CA LEU A 8 0.81 -1.25 14.96
C LEU A 8 2.00 -0.93 14.03
N ILE A 9 3.17 -0.61 14.60
CA ILE A 9 4.39 -0.40 13.82
C ILE A 9 4.75 -1.68 13.04
N MET A 10 4.67 -2.85 13.67
CA MET A 10 4.93 -4.12 12.99
C MET A 10 3.91 -4.38 11.86
N ILE A 11 2.65 -4.02 12.03
CA ILE A 11 1.64 -4.10 10.96
C ILE A 11 2.02 -3.20 9.78
N ILE A 12 2.49 -1.96 10.02
CA ILE A 12 2.98 -1.09 8.96
C ILE A 12 4.07 -1.80 8.15
N ILE A 13 5.03 -2.43 8.81
CA ILE A 13 6.15 -3.14 8.17
C ILE A 13 5.65 -4.32 7.33
N ILE A 14 4.78 -5.15 7.93
CA ILE A 14 4.21 -6.32 7.25
C ILE A 14 3.42 -5.90 6.00
N VAL A 15 2.58 -4.88 6.12
CA VAL A 15 1.79 -4.37 4.99
C VAL A 15 2.67 -3.72 3.93
N SER A 16 3.76 -3.06 4.32
CA SER A 16 4.73 -2.50 3.37
C SER A 16 5.41 -3.57 2.52
N PHE A 17 5.73 -4.73 3.11
CA PHE A 17 6.24 -5.89 2.38
C PHE A 17 5.19 -6.47 1.41
N PHE A 18 3.97 -6.69 1.88
CA PHE A 18 2.89 -7.16 1.00
C PHE A 18 2.55 -6.17 -0.10
N GLY A 19 2.61 -4.87 0.16
CA GLY A 19 2.46 -3.83 -0.85
C GLY A 19 3.50 -3.96 -1.96
N PHE A 20 4.77 -4.20 -1.61
CA PHE A 20 5.84 -4.47 -2.57
C PHE A 20 5.55 -5.73 -3.41
N CYS A 21 5.08 -6.81 -2.78
CA CYS A 21 4.72 -8.04 -3.49
C CYS A 21 3.54 -7.81 -4.45
N ILE A 22 2.47 -7.14 -4.01
CA ILE A 22 1.27 -6.86 -4.81
C ILE A 22 1.62 -5.99 -6.02
N GLU A 23 2.43 -4.96 -5.84
CA GLU A 23 2.89 -4.10 -6.94
C GLU A 23 3.69 -4.88 -7.98
N ASN A 24 4.59 -5.76 -7.56
CA ASN A 24 5.35 -6.59 -8.49
C ASN A 24 4.47 -7.64 -9.19
N ILE A 25 3.48 -8.22 -8.51
CA ILE A 25 2.49 -9.11 -9.12
C ILE A 25 1.68 -8.34 -10.19
N PHE A 26 1.22 -7.12 -9.86
CA PHE A 26 0.48 -6.29 -10.80
C PHE A 26 1.32 -5.93 -12.04
N THR A 27 2.57 -5.52 -11.86
CA THR A 27 3.45 -5.17 -12.99
C THR A 27 3.89 -6.37 -13.79
N ALA A 28 4.07 -7.54 -13.17
CA ALA A 28 4.28 -8.79 -13.90
C ALA A 28 3.06 -9.17 -14.76
N TYR A 29 1.85 -9.03 -14.19
CA TYR A 29 0.61 -9.30 -14.91
C TYR A 29 0.38 -8.33 -16.07
N ALA A 30 0.50 -7.04 -15.82
CA ALA A 30 0.15 -5.99 -16.78
C ALA A 30 1.25 -5.74 -17.82
N GLY A 31 2.51 -5.75 -17.41
CA GLY A 31 3.66 -5.33 -18.21
C GLY A 31 4.77 -6.36 -18.39
N GLY A 32 4.67 -7.53 -17.75
CA GLY A 32 5.72 -8.58 -17.84
C GLY A 32 7.01 -8.20 -17.13
N ILE A 33 6.94 -7.36 -16.09
CA ILE A 33 8.12 -6.83 -15.42
C ILE A 33 7.96 -6.93 -13.90
N ILE A 34 9.02 -7.34 -13.21
CA ILE A 34 9.22 -7.15 -11.77
C ILE A 34 10.51 -6.39 -11.52
N ASN A 35 10.54 -5.53 -10.52
CA ASN A 35 11.71 -4.73 -10.19
C ASN A 35 11.73 -4.29 -8.72
N ASN A 36 12.75 -3.55 -8.35
CA ASN A 36 12.93 -3.03 -6.99
C ASN A 36 11.94 -1.93 -6.58
N ARG A 37 11.00 -1.51 -7.44
CA ARG A 37 9.98 -0.49 -7.18
C ARG A 37 10.54 0.82 -6.60
N ASN A 38 11.72 1.24 -7.06
CA ASN A 38 12.44 2.42 -6.59
C ASN A 38 12.89 2.33 -5.11
N MET A 39 12.99 1.14 -4.52
CA MET A 39 13.43 0.91 -3.15
C MET A 39 14.69 0.03 -3.14
N VAL A 40 15.54 0.16 -2.10
CA VAL A 40 16.65 -0.78 -1.88
C VAL A 40 16.13 -2.06 -1.25
N LEU A 41 15.21 -1.93 -0.30
CA LEU A 41 14.58 -3.03 0.40
C LEU A 41 13.21 -3.39 -0.23
N PRO A 42 12.74 -4.64 -0.13
CA PRO A 42 11.47 -5.08 -0.71
C PRO A 42 10.26 -4.61 0.11
N PHE A 43 10.16 -3.30 0.36
CA PHE A 43 9.10 -2.72 1.16
C PHE A 43 8.62 -1.40 0.55
N LEU A 44 7.32 -1.21 0.48
CA LEU A 44 6.69 0.07 0.10
C LEU A 44 6.04 0.70 1.33
N LEU A 45 6.80 1.51 2.06
CA LEU A 45 6.38 2.10 3.34
C LEU A 45 5.04 2.85 3.24
N GLY A 46 4.73 3.44 2.10
CA GLY A 46 3.47 4.14 1.85
C GLY A 46 2.23 3.27 2.05
N TYR A 47 2.28 1.97 1.73
CA TYR A 47 1.16 1.04 1.94
C TYR A 47 0.86 0.82 3.43
N GLY A 48 1.90 0.61 4.23
CA GLY A 48 1.75 0.46 5.67
C GLY A 48 1.23 1.74 6.34
N LEU A 49 1.73 2.90 5.92
CA LEU A 49 1.25 4.20 6.42
C LEU A 49 -0.20 4.45 6.02
N ALA A 50 -0.62 4.08 4.81
CA ALA A 50 -2.01 4.17 4.38
C ALA A 50 -2.94 3.34 5.27
N ILE A 51 -2.59 2.09 5.59
CA ILE A 51 -3.37 1.24 6.51
C ILE A 51 -3.46 1.86 7.90
N LEU A 52 -2.38 2.44 8.43
CA LEU A 52 -2.42 3.15 9.71
C LEU A 52 -3.33 4.39 9.66
N ALA A 53 -3.29 5.14 8.58
CA ALA A 53 -4.16 6.30 8.37
C ALA A 53 -5.64 5.89 8.32
N PHE A 54 -5.98 4.86 7.54
CA PHE A 54 -7.33 4.29 7.49
C PHE A 54 -7.78 3.78 8.86
N TYR A 55 -6.94 3.01 9.55
CA TYR A 55 -7.25 2.56 10.91
C TYR A 55 -7.52 3.71 11.87
N SER A 56 -6.71 4.77 11.79
CA SER A 56 -6.85 5.93 12.67
C SER A 56 -8.11 6.75 12.40
N ALA A 57 -8.47 6.93 11.11
CA ALA A 57 -9.60 7.76 10.69
C ALA A 57 -10.93 6.99 10.67
N VAL A 58 -10.92 5.74 10.22
CA VAL A 58 -12.13 4.99 9.87
C VAL A 58 -12.33 3.73 10.71
N GLY A 59 -11.29 3.28 11.45
CA GLY A 59 -11.33 2.07 12.26
C GLY A 59 -11.15 0.81 11.42
N THR A 60 -12.03 -0.17 11.63
CA THR A 60 -12.12 -1.40 10.84
C THR A 60 -13.55 -1.61 10.34
N PRO A 61 -13.79 -2.43 9.30
CA PRO A 61 -15.15 -2.75 8.87
C PRO A 61 -16.04 -3.38 9.94
N ASN A 62 -15.45 -4.05 10.93
CA ASN A 62 -16.18 -4.65 12.05
C ASN A 62 -16.48 -3.65 13.17
N GLU A 63 -15.69 -2.59 13.28
CA GLU A 63 -15.81 -1.50 14.25
C GLU A 63 -15.63 -0.17 13.50
N PRO A 64 -16.58 0.17 12.59
CA PRO A 64 -16.44 1.35 11.74
C PRO A 64 -16.63 2.62 12.58
N ARG A 65 -15.84 3.62 12.25
CA ARG A 65 -15.95 4.96 12.83
C ARG A 65 -15.68 6.02 11.77
N PHE A 66 -16.10 7.24 12.04
CA PHE A 66 -15.73 8.40 11.26
C PHE A 66 -14.95 9.35 12.19
N PHE A 67 -13.63 9.36 12.04
CA PHE A 67 -12.68 9.97 12.99
C PHE A 67 -12.90 9.47 14.44
N LYS A 68 -13.47 10.30 15.31
CA LYS A 68 -13.72 9.98 16.73
C LYS A 68 -15.12 9.41 16.99
N LYS A 69 -16.02 9.45 16.00
CA LYS A 69 -17.42 9.03 16.16
C LYS A 69 -17.57 7.57 15.72
N GLU A 70 -17.97 6.70 16.63
CA GLU A 70 -18.31 5.30 16.33
C GLU A 70 -19.61 5.23 15.51
N LEU A 71 -19.62 4.31 14.54
CA LEU A 71 -20.77 4.06 13.69
C LEU A 71 -21.31 2.67 13.98
N HIS A 72 -22.57 2.60 14.38
CA HIS A 72 -23.26 1.33 14.66
C HIS A 72 -23.87 0.78 13.37
N LEU A 73 -23.05 0.14 12.54
CA LEU A 73 -23.45 -0.46 11.28
C LEU A 73 -23.44 -1.99 11.37
N SER A 74 -24.35 -2.64 10.66
CA SER A 74 -24.24 -4.10 10.51
C SER A 74 -22.98 -4.47 9.73
N SER A 75 -22.54 -5.74 9.85
CA SER A 75 -21.30 -6.22 9.20
C SER A 75 -21.27 -5.97 7.67
N PHE A 76 -22.44 -6.05 7.02
CA PHE A 76 -22.57 -5.75 5.59
C PHE A 76 -22.39 -4.25 5.31
N TRP A 77 -23.13 -3.39 6.02
CA TRP A 77 -23.04 -1.94 5.82
C TRP A 77 -21.70 -1.38 6.29
N GLY A 78 -21.09 -1.96 7.31
CA GLY A 78 -19.73 -1.63 7.72
C GLY A 78 -18.70 -1.95 6.63
N PHE A 79 -18.86 -3.07 5.90
CA PHE A 79 -18.02 -3.41 4.76
C PHE A 79 -18.18 -2.40 3.61
N ILE A 80 -19.44 -2.10 3.22
CA ILE A 80 -19.73 -1.15 2.14
C ILE A 80 -19.20 0.25 2.48
N TYR A 81 -19.48 0.74 3.69
CA TYR A 81 -18.98 2.02 4.17
C TYR A 81 -17.43 2.09 4.05
N TYR A 82 -16.77 1.06 4.57
CA TYR A 82 -15.31 1.02 4.57
C TYR A 82 -14.74 0.96 3.16
N PHE A 83 -15.35 0.16 2.28
CA PHE A 83 -14.96 0.05 0.88
C PHE A 83 -15.08 1.39 0.15
N VAL A 84 -16.20 2.09 0.31
CA VAL A 84 -16.39 3.40 -0.34
C VAL A 84 -15.35 4.42 0.15
N ILE A 85 -15.10 4.48 1.46
CA ILE A 85 -14.09 5.39 2.00
C ILE A 85 -12.68 4.99 1.55
N ALA A 86 -12.38 3.69 1.50
CA ALA A 86 -11.10 3.20 0.99
C ALA A 86 -10.91 3.54 -0.49
N PHE A 87 -11.95 3.37 -1.31
CA PHE A 87 -11.92 3.73 -2.73
C PHE A 87 -11.62 5.22 -2.93
N LEU A 88 -12.37 6.09 -2.27
CA LEU A 88 -12.15 7.53 -2.35
C LEU A 88 -10.76 7.91 -1.83
N GLY A 89 -10.33 7.32 -0.72
CA GLY A 89 -9.02 7.56 -0.14
C GLY A 89 -7.87 7.13 -1.04
N VAL A 90 -8.00 5.98 -1.71
CA VAL A 90 -7.01 5.51 -2.71
C VAL A 90 -6.96 6.47 -3.89
N CYS A 91 -8.11 6.85 -4.48
CA CYS A 91 -8.16 7.80 -5.59
C CYS A 91 -7.46 9.13 -5.23
N VAL A 92 -7.78 9.70 -4.07
CA VAL A 92 -7.17 10.95 -3.61
C VAL A 92 -5.67 10.79 -3.37
N ALA A 93 -5.25 9.70 -2.71
CA ALA A 93 -3.85 9.45 -2.42
C ALA A 93 -3.03 9.27 -3.72
N GLU A 94 -3.50 8.48 -4.67
CA GLU A 94 -2.85 8.28 -5.97
C GLU A 94 -2.68 9.60 -6.73
N ILE A 95 -3.73 10.43 -6.78
CA ILE A 95 -3.68 11.74 -7.44
C ILE A 95 -2.67 12.65 -6.74
N VAL A 96 -2.77 12.79 -5.42
CA VAL A 96 -1.90 13.70 -4.64
C VAL A 96 -0.44 13.27 -4.73
N ILE A 97 -0.14 11.99 -4.53
CA ILE A 97 1.24 11.47 -4.58
C ILE A 97 1.78 11.57 -6.01
N GLY A 98 1.00 11.17 -7.02
CA GLY A 98 1.41 11.23 -8.41
C GLY A 98 1.78 12.65 -8.86
N PHE A 99 0.93 13.63 -8.59
CA PHE A 99 1.22 15.02 -8.90
C PHE A 99 2.35 15.59 -8.04
N ALA A 100 2.44 15.24 -6.76
CA ALA A 100 3.53 15.70 -5.89
C ALA A 100 4.89 15.23 -6.41
N VAL A 101 5.02 13.96 -6.82
CA VAL A 101 6.24 13.41 -7.41
C VAL A 101 6.55 14.05 -8.76
N GLN A 102 5.54 14.19 -9.63
CA GLN A 102 5.74 14.85 -10.92
C GLN A 102 6.21 16.29 -10.75
N TRP A 103 5.61 17.03 -9.85
CA TRP A 103 5.96 18.43 -9.61
C TRP A 103 7.32 18.61 -8.95
N SER A 104 7.64 17.78 -7.94
CA SER A 104 8.90 17.90 -7.20
C SER A 104 10.09 17.26 -7.92
N CYS A 105 9.88 16.08 -8.53
CA CYS A 105 10.95 15.31 -9.17
C CYS A 105 10.99 15.44 -10.70
N GLY A 106 9.91 15.95 -11.33
CA GLY A 106 9.82 16.04 -12.79
C GLY A 106 9.61 14.70 -13.51
N ILE A 107 9.29 13.63 -12.77
CA ILE A 107 9.10 12.29 -13.31
C ILE A 107 7.66 11.81 -13.13
N ILE A 108 7.23 10.94 -14.03
CA ILE A 108 5.96 10.23 -13.93
C ILE A 108 6.27 8.88 -13.29
N TRP A 109 5.84 8.70 -12.04
CA TRP A 109 6.15 7.46 -11.30
C TRP A 109 5.34 6.27 -11.83
N TRP A 110 4.05 6.50 -12.15
CA TRP A 110 3.17 5.53 -12.82
C TRP A 110 2.18 6.25 -13.73
N ASP A 111 1.63 5.56 -14.70
CA ASP A 111 0.69 6.13 -15.67
C ASP A 111 -0.43 5.14 -15.99
N TYR A 112 -1.66 5.52 -15.70
CA TYR A 112 -2.86 4.71 -15.96
C TYR A 112 -3.65 5.21 -17.19
N THR A 113 -3.12 6.12 -18.00
CA THR A 113 -3.85 6.64 -19.19
C THR A 113 -4.22 5.56 -20.20
N ALA A 114 -3.47 4.46 -20.24
CA ALA A 114 -3.78 3.29 -21.07
C ALA A 114 -4.89 2.39 -20.51
N LEU A 115 -5.32 2.61 -19.25
CA LEU A 115 -6.37 1.81 -18.63
C LEU A 115 -7.74 2.43 -18.88
N PRO A 116 -8.80 1.59 -19.02
CA PRO A 116 -10.16 2.10 -19.14
C PRO A 116 -10.59 2.82 -17.86
N LEU A 117 -11.46 3.82 -17.99
CA LEU A 117 -12.00 4.59 -16.88
C LEU A 117 -10.93 5.24 -15.99
N HIS A 118 -9.81 5.67 -16.57
CA HIS A 118 -8.86 6.52 -15.85
C HIS A 118 -9.52 7.89 -15.58
N ILE A 119 -9.39 8.37 -14.35
CA ILE A 119 -9.91 9.69 -13.92
C ILE A 119 -8.82 10.73 -14.16
N THR A 120 -7.59 10.39 -13.83
CA THR A 120 -6.39 11.16 -14.12
C THR A 120 -5.31 10.20 -14.61
N ARG A 121 -4.13 10.71 -14.99
CA ARG A 121 -2.96 9.88 -15.28
C ARG A 121 -2.61 8.95 -14.11
N TYR A 122 -2.88 9.35 -12.90
CA TYR A 122 -2.43 8.66 -11.70
C TYR A 122 -3.47 7.76 -11.07
N THR A 123 -4.74 7.81 -11.48
CA THR A 123 -5.79 6.96 -10.90
C THR A 123 -6.79 6.50 -11.95
N SER A 124 -7.23 5.25 -11.80
CA SER A 124 -8.30 4.67 -12.61
C SER A 124 -9.30 3.94 -11.73
N VAL A 125 -10.57 3.91 -12.15
CA VAL A 125 -11.63 3.22 -11.40
C VAL A 125 -11.31 1.74 -11.16
N PRO A 126 -10.84 0.96 -12.15
CA PRO A 126 -10.53 -0.46 -11.93
C PRO A 126 -9.41 -0.67 -10.89
N THR A 127 -8.29 0.07 -10.99
CA THR A 127 -7.16 -0.11 -10.07
C THR A 127 -7.52 0.31 -8.65
N SER A 128 -8.15 1.47 -8.50
CA SER A 128 -8.59 1.97 -7.19
C SER A 128 -9.65 1.06 -6.55
N THR A 129 -10.53 0.42 -7.37
CA THR A 129 -11.49 -0.59 -6.88
C THR A 129 -10.78 -1.81 -6.31
N ILE A 130 -9.78 -2.35 -7.03
CA ILE A 130 -9.01 -3.51 -6.58
C ILE A 130 -8.27 -3.17 -5.27
N PHE A 131 -7.57 -2.04 -5.21
CA PHE A 131 -6.88 -1.61 -3.99
C PHE A 131 -7.82 -1.37 -2.82
N ALA A 132 -8.97 -0.72 -3.05
CA ALA A 132 -9.99 -0.51 -2.02
C ALA A 132 -10.54 -1.84 -1.48
N LEU A 133 -10.75 -2.82 -2.36
CA LEU A 133 -11.21 -4.16 -1.96
C LEU A 133 -10.15 -4.87 -1.14
N LEU A 134 -8.89 -4.86 -1.57
CA LEU A 134 -7.76 -5.46 -0.84
C LEU A 134 -7.62 -4.83 0.56
N ILE A 135 -7.66 -3.50 0.66
CA ILE A 135 -7.63 -2.78 1.94
C ILE A 135 -8.81 -3.21 2.82
N THR A 136 -10.03 -3.22 2.28
CA THR A 136 -11.24 -3.54 3.05
C THR A 136 -11.22 -4.97 3.57
N VAL A 137 -10.84 -5.94 2.73
CA VAL A 137 -10.71 -7.36 3.11
C VAL A 137 -9.61 -7.54 4.15
N PHE A 138 -8.44 -6.92 3.97
CA PHE A 138 -7.36 -6.95 4.95
C PHE A 138 -7.82 -6.41 6.30
N MET A 139 -8.45 -5.24 6.32
CA MET A 139 -8.93 -4.60 7.54
C MET A 139 -10.06 -5.38 8.24
N LYS A 140 -10.91 -6.06 7.46
CA LYS A 140 -12.00 -6.88 8.01
C LYS A 140 -11.51 -8.20 8.60
N CYS A 141 -10.63 -8.88 7.87
CA CYS A 141 -10.30 -10.28 8.15
C CYS A 141 -8.98 -10.45 8.90
N PHE A 142 -7.96 -9.63 8.59
CA PHE A 142 -6.60 -9.87 9.03
C PHE A 142 -6.09 -8.86 10.07
N PHE A 143 -6.53 -7.62 10.02
CA PHE A 143 -5.97 -6.56 10.87
C PHE A 143 -6.09 -6.86 12.38
N ASN A 144 -7.31 -7.11 12.87
CA ASN A 144 -7.54 -7.38 14.30
C ASN A 144 -6.90 -8.69 14.79
N PRO A 145 -6.95 -9.83 14.06
CA PRO A 145 -6.20 -11.03 14.41
C PRO A 145 -4.69 -10.79 14.50
N LEU A 146 -4.13 -10.08 13.51
CA LEU A 146 -2.71 -9.75 13.47
C LEU A 146 -2.31 -8.85 14.66
N LEU A 147 -3.09 -7.79 14.93
CA LEU A 147 -2.86 -6.89 16.06
C LEU A 147 -2.88 -7.65 17.38
N ARG A 148 -3.82 -8.58 17.56
CA ARG A 148 -3.91 -9.42 18.76
C ARG A 148 -2.76 -10.41 18.86
N GLY A 149 -2.36 -11.03 17.73
CA GLY A 149 -1.24 -11.97 17.68
C GLY A 149 0.09 -11.30 18.05
N LEU A 150 0.38 -10.17 17.44
CA LEU A 150 1.57 -9.37 17.74
C LEU A 150 1.57 -8.84 19.18
N GLY A 151 0.40 -8.49 19.71
CA GLY A 151 0.25 -8.06 21.11
C GLY A 151 0.59 -9.12 22.16
N LYS A 152 0.65 -10.41 21.77
CA LYS A 152 1.04 -11.52 22.66
C LYS A 152 2.56 -11.80 22.63
N MET A 153 3.29 -11.19 21.72
CA MET A 153 4.75 -11.35 21.65
C MET A 153 5.45 -10.69 22.83
N ASN A 154 6.67 -11.15 23.13
CA ASN A 154 7.52 -10.50 24.12
C ASN A 154 7.70 -9.02 23.77
N PRO A 155 7.31 -8.06 24.64
CA PRO A 155 7.34 -6.64 24.33
C PRO A 155 8.74 -6.09 24.00
N ARG A 156 9.80 -6.67 24.60
CA ARG A 156 11.18 -6.26 24.30
C ARG A 156 11.59 -6.71 22.90
N ALA A 157 11.33 -7.97 22.55
CA ALA A 157 11.63 -8.50 21.23
C ALA A 157 10.83 -7.77 20.13
N LEU A 158 9.52 -7.58 20.34
CA LEU A 158 8.65 -6.82 19.43
C LEU A 158 9.15 -5.37 19.30
N GLY A 159 9.58 -4.74 20.39
CA GLY A 159 10.09 -3.37 20.40
C GLY A 159 11.37 -3.24 19.60
N ILE A 160 12.36 -4.09 19.84
CA ILE A 160 13.64 -4.09 19.11
C ILE A 160 13.35 -4.30 17.61
N LEU A 161 12.60 -5.32 17.25
CA LEU A 161 12.34 -5.69 15.86
C LEU A 161 11.56 -4.58 15.12
N SER A 162 10.45 -4.11 15.70
CA SER A 162 9.60 -3.11 15.05
C SER A 162 10.29 -1.75 14.88
N ILE A 163 11.05 -1.30 15.90
CA ILE A 163 11.74 -0.01 15.82
C ILE A 163 12.92 -0.09 14.85
N SER A 164 13.75 -1.15 14.93
CA SER A 164 14.89 -1.31 14.02
C SER A 164 14.46 -1.39 12.56
N LEU A 165 13.41 -2.17 12.27
CA LEU A 165 12.86 -2.26 10.92
C LEU A 165 12.23 -0.93 10.46
N LEU A 166 11.48 -0.25 11.32
CA LEU A 166 10.89 1.04 10.96
C LEU A 166 11.96 2.08 10.62
N VAL A 167 13.03 2.15 11.41
CA VAL A 167 14.16 3.05 11.13
C VAL A 167 14.80 2.69 9.79
N LEU A 168 15.09 1.41 9.56
CA LEU A 168 15.68 0.93 8.32
C LEU A 168 14.83 1.26 7.10
N LEU A 169 13.51 1.00 7.16
CA LEU A 169 12.57 1.33 6.08
C LEU A 169 12.39 2.84 5.88
N SER A 170 12.46 3.62 6.95
CA SER A 170 12.40 5.08 6.85
C SER A 170 13.63 5.64 6.15
N VAL A 171 14.81 5.11 6.46
CA VAL A 171 16.07 5.48 5.78
C VAL A 171 16.02 5.11 4.31
N ASP A 172 15.56 3.90 3.97
CA ASP A 172 15.39 3.46 2.58
C ASP A 172 14.40 4.37 1.80
N PHE A 173 13.25 4.67 2.40
CA PHE A 173 12.26 5.54 1.80
C PHE A 173 12.78 6.96 1.54
N ILE A 174 13.49 7.54 2.52
CA ILE A 174 14.09 8.87 2.40
C ILE A 174 15.20 8.85 1.33
N HIS A 175 16.06 7.82 1.35
CA HIS A 175 17.12 7.65 0.35
C HIS A 175 16.54 7.60 -1.07
N SER A 176 15.51 6.79 -1.28
CA SER A 176 14.83 6.65 -2.57
C SER A 176 14.17 7.96 -3.03
N GLY A 177 13.57 8.70 -2.11
CA GLY A 177 13.01 10.02 -2.38
C GLY A 177 14.08 11.05 -2.77
N ILE A 178 15.21 11.08 -2.05
CA ILE A 178 16.34 11.96 -2.37
C ILE A 178 16.94 11.60 -3.74
N TYR A 179 17.06 10.30 -4.04
CA TYR A 179 17.57 9.83 -5.33
C TYR A 179 16.68 10.34 -6.47
N MET A 180 15.34 10.14 -6.39
CA MET A 180 14.39 10.64 -7.38
C MET A 180 14.48 12.16 -7.56
N PHE A 181 14.55 12.91 -6.46
CA PHE A 181 14.61 14.36 -6.49
C PHE A 181 15.89 14.88 -7.16
N LYS A 182 17.04 14.27 -6.87
CA LYS A 182 18.33 14.69 -7.40
C LYS A 182 18.54 14.28 -8.85
N ASN A 183 18.24 13.02 -9.17
CA ASN A 183 18.57 12.44 -10.47
C ASN A 183 17.45 12.59 -11.51
N ARG A 184 16.25 12.95 -11.08
CA ARG A 184 15.07 13.07 -11.97
C ARG A 184 14.71 11.75 -12.65
N GLU A 185 15.00 10.63 -11.98
CA GLU A 185 14.74 9.27 -12.47
C GLU A 185 14.42 8.31 -11.31
N LEU A 186 13.86 7.14 -11.63
CA LEU A 186 13.65 6.07 -10.67
C LEU A 186 14.95 5.29 -10.45
N MET A 187 15.18 4.85 -9.22
CA MET A 187 16.32 4.01 -8.89
C MET A 187 16.08 2.57 -9.39
N HIS A 188 16.91 2.13 -10.32
CA HIS A 188 16.86 0.79 -10.90
C HIS A 188 18.03 -0.06 -10.38
N LEU A 189 17.81 -0.83 -9.31
CA LEU A 189 18.83 -1.74 -8.76
C LEU A 189 18.79 -3.11 -9.44
N TRP A 190 17.59 -3.61 -9.69
CA TRP A 190 17.36 -4.85 -10.41
C TRP A 190 16.01 -4.81 -11.13
N LYS A 191 15.95 -5.55 -12.24
CA LYS A 191 14.77 -5.73 -13.07
C LYS A 191 14.79 -7.13 -13.66
N VAL A 192 13.65 -7.80 -13.66
CA VAL A 192 13.44 -9.05 -14.39
C VAL A 192 12.30 -8.81 -15.38
N GLU A 193 12.57 -9.12 -16.63
CA GLU A 193 11.58 -9.01 -17.72
C GLU A 193 11.18 -10.42 -18.14
N PHE A 194 9.88 -10.63 -18.30
CA PHE A 194 9.32 -11.85 -18.86
C PHE A 194 9.11 -11.64 -20.38
N ASP A 195 9.25 -12.68 -21.18
CA ASP A 195 9.08 -12.60 -22.64
C ASP A 195 7.70 -12.04 -23.04
N LYS A 196 6.69 -12.30 -22.22
CA LYS A 196 5.34 -11.73 -22.38
C LYS A 196 4.75 -11.37 -21.01
N PRO A 197 3.85 -10.35 -20.95
CA PRO A 197 3.03 -10.11 -19.77
C PRO A 197 2.21 -11.35 -19.40
N ILE A 198 2.04 -11.61 -18.10
CA ILE A 198 1.28 -12.79 -17.63
C ILE A 198 -0.15 -12.80 -18.19
N LYS A 199 -0.79 -11.62 -18.34
CA LYS A 199 -2.11 -11.48 -18.96
C LYS A 199 -2.17 -12.08 -20.37
N GLN A 200 -1.09 -11.94 -21.16
CA GLN A 200 -1.04 -12.46 -22.52
C GLN A 200 -1.03 -13.98 -22.55
N PHE A 201 -0.37 -14.60 -21.57
CA PHE A 201 -0.37 -16.06 -21.41
C PHE A 201 -1.78 -16.63 -21.20
N PHE A 202 -2.63 -15.94 -20.42
CA PHE A 202 -4.03 -16.35 -20.24
C PHE A 202 -4.88 -16.11 -21.49
N ILE A 203 -4.61 -15.06 -22.26
CA ILE A 203 -5.31 -14.78 -23.53
C ILE A 203 -4.94 -15.87 -24.57
N ASP A 204 -3.67 -16.24 -24.63
CA ASP A 204 -3.18 -17.27 -25.57
C ASP A 204 -3.70 -18.68 -25.25
N LEU A 205 -4.24 -18.92 -24.03
CA LEU A 205 -4.82 -20.20 -23.58
C LEU A 205 -6.33 -20.33 -23.83
N MET A 206 -7.03 -19.23 -24.13
CA MET A 206 -8.48 -19.19 -24.39
C MET A 206 -8.78 -19.23 -25.91
#